data_4c9fa3d38d9c341bc9d1d7a11540d4f0
#
_entry.id   4c9fa3d38d9c341bc9d1d7a11540d4f0
#
_cell.length_a   1.000
_cell.length_b   1.000
_cell.length_c   1.000
_cell.angle_alpha   90.00
_cell.angle_beta   90.00
_cell.angle_gamma   90.00
#
_symmetry.space_group_name_H-M   'P 1'
#
loop_
_entity.id
_entity.type
_entity.pdbx_description
1 polymer ?
#
loop_
_entity_poly.entity_id
_entity_poly.type
_entity_poly.pdbx_seq_one_letter_code
_entity_poly.pdbx_strand_id
1 'polypeptide(L)'
;MASINSLSGSSSSSSVYGNRTYNIISGLASGMDTEELISGVVQSYQQKIQSLQKDHTTLEWKQEAYQSISDKLVEFSRNYTSYVYSSTNLLSSSFFNNAVNITTNGANADLISAMGKTSSQVVINSVKQLATAARYSNNADKLNGSVSVDGSGKTTISGGELGVNADDTVTVSQLSGSMTFTYGSKTVSIDLGQREFFEKDGSFDAQALQDAINEKLSEQKISTSGGSGNADEYIGVEVKSTYDGTISISVSDKKNAGNTVAITGATGNLADKLGDLGDDGKQQVSLGTPDSMTKDLTLGEFISGQTLTVTMDGKSKTISLDKFQSITDLGEFEAAINAELKNAFGTVDGSTAKVSATFDRDGLTFTMDPSVKNSTFSVKASNSDVGDVLGIGSGLTSYLDTSKTLGDLKLDGWDWNNLSNAVKGTGAVTEQKDADGNVTGYVDEDGNQVNKDGYRVDEDGNLLFELKVNDTVIGQYSKNTEMNTIINAINANTEAGVRVEYSQTSGQFVFTAKDTGSAGRVDIEAGGLGAAIFGATLDADGKRLDTLGDDYSDGKDALLNVTINGQ
;
A
#
# COMPACT_ATOMS: atom_id res chain seq x y z
N MET A 1 -10.53 10.30 36.30
CA MET A 1 -10.99 8.95 36.68
C MET A 1 -12.38 8.77 36.11
N ALA A 2 -12.46 8.15 34.95
CA ALA A 2 -13.74 7.75 34.36
C ALA A 2 -13.80 6.21 34.44
N SER A 3 -14.82 5.74 35.13
CA SER A 3 -15.11 4.36 35.43
C SER A 3 -15.54 3.65 34.14
N ILE A 4 -14.80 2.63 33.71
CA ILE A 4 -15.22 1.75 32.63
C ILE A 4 -16.08 0.67 33.25
N ASN A 5 -17.38 0.75 33.02
CA ASN A 5 -18.32 -0.32 33.34
C ASN A 5 -18.01 -1.55 32.49
N SER A 6 -17.71 -2.63 33.16
CA SER A 6 -17.56 -3.97 32.59
C SER A 6 -18.86 -4.39 31.90
N LEU A 7 -18.79 -4.61 30.59
CA LEU A 7 -19.83 -5.33 29.87
C LEU A 7 -19.58 -6.84 30.02
N SER A 8 -20.15 -7.43 31.07
CA SER A 8 -20.23 -8.88 31.18
C SER A 8 -21.37 -9.36 30.28
N GLY A 9 -21.02 -9.77 29.05
CA GLY A 9 -21.92 -10.50 28.19
C GLY A 9 -22.05 -11.93 28.68
N SER A 10 -23.15 -12.26 29.30
CA SER A 10 -23.52 -13.63 29.61
C SER A 10 -23.66 -14.43 28.30
N SER A 11 -22.83 -15.43 28.11
CA SER A 11 -23.01 -16.45 27.10
C SER A 11 -24.24 -17.30 27.47
N SER A 12 -25.40 -17.00 26.91
CA SER A 12 -26.49 -17.94 26.86
C SER A 12 -26.20 -18.94 25.75
N SER A 13 -25.78 -20.12 26.09
CA SER A 13 -25.79 -21.28 25.22
C SER A 13 -27.25 -21.65 24.92
N SER A 14 -27.83 -21.15 23.84
CA SER A 14 -29.06 -21.72 23.30
C SER A 14 -28.64 -22.87 22.39
N SER A 15 -28.85 -24.08 22.89
CA SER A 15 -28.88 -25.30 22.09
C SER A 15 -30.04 -25.22 21.12
N VAL A 16 -29.76 -24.89 19.86
CA VAL A 16 -30.72 -24.99 18.77
C VAL A 16 -30.68 -26.46 18.28
N TYR A 17 -31.37 -27.35 18.99
CA TYR A 17 -31.89 -28.55 18.37
C TYR A 17 -33.25 -28.23 17.78
N GLY A 18 -33.26 -27.59 16.62
CA GLY A 18 -34.42 -27.46 15.77
C GLY A 18 -34.47 -28.62 14.78
N ASN A 19 -35.56 -29.33 14.84
CA ASN A 19 -36.03 -30.40 13.99
C ASN A 19 -35.65 -30.21 12.50
N ARG A 20 -34.64 -30.92 12.00
CA ARG A 20 -34.30 -30.98 10.59
C ARG A 20 -35.01 -32.14 9.94
N THR A 21 -36.02 -31.83 9.15
CA THR A 21 -36.51 -32.71 8.09
C THR A 21 -35.38 -32.95 7.09
N TYR A 22 -34.91 -34.20 7.03
CA TYR A 22 -33.91 -34.60 6.05
C TYR A 22 -34.55 -34.65 4.66
N ASN A 23 -34.25 -33.67 3.81
CA ASN A 23 -34.36 -33.88 2.39
C ASN A 23 -33.04 -34.50 1.91
N ILE A 24 -33.05 -35.80 1.79
CA ILE A 24 -31.96 -36.58 1.22
C ILE A 24 -32.04 -36.40 -0.29
N ILE A 25 -31.21 -35.51 -0.85
CA ILE A 25 -30.87 -35.55 -2.27
C ILE A 25 -29.56 -36.29 -2.39
N SER A 26 -29.66 -37.47 -2.98
CA SER A 26 -28.62 -38.46 -3.12
C SER A 26 -27.43 -37.90 -3.92
N GLY A 27 -26.31 -37.67 -3.25
CA GLY A 27 -24.99 -37.67 -3.84
C GLY A 27 -24.30 -38.98 -3.45
N LEU A 28 -23.95 -39.78 -4.41
CA LEU A 28 -23.43 -41.13 -4.34
C LEU A 28 -22.54 -41.44 -3.12
N ALA A 29 -22.91 -42.46 -2.41
CA ALA A 29 -22.09 -43.34 -1.56
C ALA A 29 -21.66 -42.87 -0.17
N SER A 30 -21.72 -41.63 0.23
CA SER A 30 -21.33 -41.25 1.62
C SER A 30 -22.34 -40.40 2.39
N GLY A 31 -23.43 -39.92 1.77
CA GLY A 31 -24.48 -39.17 2.48
C GLY A 31 -24.04 -37.84 3.11
N MET A 32 -22.86 -37.32 2.76
CA MET A 32 -22.39 -36.05 3.26
C MET A 32 -22.44 -34.98 2.15
N ASP A 33 -23.08 -33.87 2.43
CA ASP A 33 -23.03 -32.69 1.61
C ASP A 33 -21.64 -32.04 1.77
N THR A 34 -20.78 -32.38 0.83
CA THR A 34 -19.37 -31.91 0.85
C THR A 34 -19.27 -30.41 0.60
N GLU A 35 -20.22 -29.80 -0.10
CA GLU A 35 -20.24 -28.35 -0.31
C GLU A 35 -20.58 -27.59 0.98
N GLU A 36 -21.55 -28.07 1.76
CA GLU A 36 -21.91 -27.45 3.04
C GLU A 36 -20.77 -27.62 4.07
N LEU A 37 -20.08 -28.73 4.05
CA LEU A 37 -18.87 -28.95 4.89
C LEU A 37 -17.70 -28.05 4.49
N ILE A 38 -17.43 -27.92 3.19
CA ILE A 38 -16.36 -27.05 2.69
C ILE A 38 -16.68 -25.59 2.99
N SER A 39 -17.92 -25.14 2.71
CA SER A 39 -18.32 -23.77 3.00
C SER A 39 -18.26 -23.44 4.50
N GLY A 40 -18.66 -24.37 5.36
CA GLY A 40 -18.57 -24.24 6.82
C GLY A 40 -17.12 -24.14 7.31
N VAL A 41 -16.21 -24.92 6.73
CA VAL A 41 -14.78 -24.86 7.05
C VAL A 41 -14.18 -23.54 6.57
N VAL A 42 -14.44 -23.14 5.32
CA VAL A 42 -13.96 -21.87 4.77
C VAL A 42 -14.45 -20.68 5.58
N GLN A 43 -15.73 -20.66 5.95
CA GLN A 43 -16.30 -19.61 6.79
C GLN A 43 -15.66 -19.56 8.18
N SER A 44 -15.34 -20.71 8.77
CA SER A 44 -14.65 -20.75 10.05
C SER A 44 -13.23 -20.19 9.99
N TYR A 45 -12.49 -20.47 8.90
CA TYR A 45 -11.17 -19.91 8.69
C TYR A 45 -11.23 -18.39 8.40
N GLN A 46 -12.21 -17.93 7.62
CA GLN A 46 -12.42 -16.49 7.39
C GLN A 46 -12.71 -15.74 8.69
N GLN A 47 -13.58 -16.29 9.55
CA GLN A 47 -13.84 -15.71 10.88
C GLN A 47 -12.58 -15.66 11.75
N LYS A 48 -11.75 -16.71 11.67
CA LYS A 48 -10.49 -16.77 12.41
C LYS A 48 -9.48 -15.76 11.90
N ILE A 49 -9.39 -15.56 10.58
CA ILE A 49 -8.55 -14.53 9.95
C ILE A 49 -9.01 -13.14 10.38
N GLN A 50 -10.31 -12.85 10.32
CA GLN A 50 -10.87 -11.57 10.77
C GLN A 50 -10.59 -11.29 12.25
N SER A 51 -10.71 -12.32 13.11
CA SER A 51 -10.37 -12.20 14.53
C SER A 51 -8.89 -11.87 14.71
N LEU A 52 -8.00 -12.59 14.02
CA LEU A 52 -6.56 -12.35 14.10
C LEU A 52 -6.17 -10.97 13.56
N GLN A 53 -6.80 -10.51 12.49
CA GLN A 53 -6.60 -9.14 11.97
C GLN A 53 -7.04 -8.09 12.99
N LYS A 54 -8.19 -8.28 13.63
CA LYS A 54 -8.66 -7.39 14.70
C LYS A 54 -7.71 -7.39 15.91
N ASP A 55 -7.22 -8.56 16.29
CA ASP A 55 -6.27 -8.68 17.40
C ASP A 55 -4.93 -8.02 17.05
N HIS A 56 -4.45 -8.20 15.82
CA HIS A 56 -3.25 -7.54 15.30
C HIS A 56 -3.39 -6.01 15.35
N THR A 57 -4.44 -5.46 14.76
CA THR A 57 -4.70 -4.01 14.80
C THR A 57 -4.84 -3.47 16.23
N THR A 58 -5.45 -4.26 17.12
CA THR A 58 -5.57 -3.87 18.54
C THR A 58 -4.21 -3.86 19.24
N LEU A 59 -3.32 -4.77 18.86
CA LEU A 59 -1.94 -4.81 19.39
C LEU A 59 -1.11 -3.65 18.84
N GLU A 60 -1.25 -3.31 17.56
CA GLU A 60 -0.60 -2.15 16.96
C GLU A 60 -1.02 -0.85 17.67
N TRP A 61 -2.31 -0.62 17.85
CA TRP A 61 -2.79 0.54 18.60
C TRP A 61 -2.29 0.60 20.04
N LYS A 62 -2.19 -0.54 20.71
CA LYS A 62 -1.61 -0.60 22.07
C LYS A 62 -0.13 -0.25 22.03
N GLN A 63 0.61 -0.79 21.06
CA GLN A 63 2.03 -0.51 20.91
C GLN A 63 2.26 0.99 20.65
N GLU A 64 1.51 1.58 19.74
CA GLU A 64 1.57 3.01 19.43
C GLU A 64 1.23 3.88 20.65
N ALA A 65 0.18 3.52 21.40
CA ALA A 65 -0.18 4.22 22.62
C ALA A 65 0.93 4.13 23.69
N TYR A 66 1.55 2.95 23.85
CA TYR A 66 2.67 2.80 24.79
C TYR A 66 3.92 3.57 24.34
N GLN A 67 4.23 3.56 23.04
CA GLN A 67 5.33 4.36 22.49
C GLN A 67 5.09 5.85 22.73
N SER A 68 3.90 6.35 22.40
CA SER A 68 3.52 7.76 22.64
C SER A 68 3.63 8.17 24.12
N ILE A 69 3.22 7.30 25.04
CA ILE A 69 3.38 7.57 26.49
C ILE A 69 4.85 7.55 26.88
N SER A 70 5.62 6.56 26.39
CA SER A 70 7.05 6.44 26.66
C SER A 70 7.82 7.67 26.18
N ASP A 71 7.54 8.11 24.95
CA ASP A 71 8.18 9.29 24.37
C ASP A 71 7.91 10.55 25.20
N LYS A 72 6.64 10.75 25.61
CA LYS A 72 6.27 11.86 26.50
C LYS A 72 6.94 11.80 27.86
N LEU A 73 7.12 10.60 28.42
CA LEU A 73 7.82 10.42 29.67
C LEU A 73 9.32 10.68 29.54
N VAL A 74 9.92 10.22 28.44
CA VAL A 74 11.34 10.48 28.12
C VAL A 74 11.57 11.97 27.88
N GLU A 75 10.68 12.61 27.11
CA GLU A 75 10.71 14.05 26.87
C GLU A 75 10.55 14.83 28.17
N PHE A 76 9.56 14.47 28.99
CA PHE A 76 9.39 15.09 30.32
C PHE A 76 10.63 14.92 31.18
N SER A 77 11.18 13.69 31.26
CA SER A 77 12.40 13.43 32.03
C SER A 77 13.59 14.23 31.51
N ARG A 78 13.78 14.27 30.18
CA ARG A 78 14.85 15.03 29.54
C ARG A 78 14.72 16.53 29.82
N ASN A 79 13.52 17.09 29.68
CA ASN A 79 13.31 18.52 29.78
C ASN A 79 13.24 19.02 31.23
N TYR A 80 12.77 18.21 32.17
CA TYR A 80 12.45 18.66 33.52
C TYR A 80 13.20 17.96 34.64
N THR A 81 13.88 16.83 34.38
CA THR A 81 14.64 16.11 35.43
C THR A 81 16.11 15.91 35.08
N SER A 82 16.56 16.35 33.90
CA SER A 82 17.95 16.24 33.46
C SER A 82 18.81 17.36 34.04
N TYR A 83 19.98 17.00 34.57
CA TYR A 83 20.97 17.97 35.04
C TYR A 83 21.61 18.81 33.92
N VAL A 84 21.44 18.42 32.65
CA VAL A 84 21.95 19.16 31.50
C VAL A 84 21.20 20.48 31.29
N TYR A 85 19.93 20.54 31.69
CA TYR A 85 19.08 21.73 31.57
C TYR A 85 18.78 22.32 32.95
N SER A 86 19.78 22.96 33.53
CA SER A 86 19.69 23.53 34.90
C SER A 86 18.58 24.55 35.10
N SER A 87 18.13 25.21 34.03
CA SER A 87 17.04 26.22 34.08
C SER A 87 15.63 25.62 34.16
N THR A 88 15.45 24.38 33.72
CA THR A 88 14.15 23.69 33.72
C THR A 88 14.12 22.47 34.64
N ASN A 89 15.26 22.11 35.25
CA ASN A 89 15.39 20.94 36.12
C ASN A 89 14.56 21.12 37.41
N LEU A 90 13.45 20.42 37.50
CA LEU A 90 12.56 20.41 38.67
C LEU A 90 13.19 19.76 39.91
N LEU A 91 14.33 19.05 39.79
CA LEU A 91 15.06 18.45 40.89
C LEU A 91 16.13 19.41 41.46
N SER A 92 16.32 20.56 40.81
CA SER A 92 17.29 21.56 41.24
C SER A 92 16.67 22.57 42.22
N SER A 93 17.27 22.73 43.37
CA SER A 93 16.89 23.78 44.32
C SER A 93 17.01 25.19 43.73
N SER A 94 17.93 25.38 42.77
CA SER A 94 18.10 26.66 42.06
C SER A 94 16.88 27.02 41.18
N PHE A 95 16.16 26.03 40.64
CA PHE A 95 14.92 26.26 39.91
C PHE A 95 13.87 26.90 40.79
N PHE A 96 13.65 26.38 42.00
CA PHE A 96 12.66 26.87 42.92
C PHE A 96 13.08 28.20 43.59
N ASN A 97 14.40 28.39 43.82
CA ASN A 97 14.92 29.63 44.41
C ASN A 97 14.82 30.84 43.47
N ASN A 98 14.72 30.58 42.14
CA ASN A 98 14.58 31.61 41.11
C ASN A 98 13.15 31.73 40.59
N ALA A 99 12.22 30.89 41.03
CA ALA A 99 10.82 30.92 40.57
C ALA A 99 10.04 31.99 41.36
N VAL A 100 9.67 33.04 40.69
CA VAL A 100 8.67 33.96 41.19
C VAL A 100 7.32 33.26 41.10
N ASN A 101 6.55 33.27 42.21
CA ASN A 101 5.18 32.76 42.21
C ASN A 101 4.30 33.78 41.49
N ILE A 102 3.89 33.46 40.28
CA ILE A 102 3.00 34.32 39.50
C ILE A 102 1.59 33.79 39.65
N THR A 103 0.69 34.62 40.12
CA THR A 103 -0.74 34.33 40.21
C THR A 103 -1.48 35.13 39.14
N THR A 104 -2.37 34.48 38.43
CA THR A 104 -3.32 35.14 37.52
C THR A 104 -4.58 35.46 38.29
N ASN A 105 -5.06 36.72 38.20
CA ASN A 105 -6.29 37.18 38.84
C ASN A 105 -7.19 37.87 37.82
N GLY A 106 -8.50 37.73 37.95
CA GLY A 106 -9.49 38.36 37.09
C GLY A 106 -10.54 37.39 36.57
N ALA A 107 -11.53 37.89 35.86
CA ALA A 107 -12.65 37.09 35.36
C ALA A 107 -12.25 35.97 34.38
N ASN A 108 -11.09 36.09 33.72
CA ASN A 108 -10.55 35.16 32.72
C ASN A 108 -9.18 34.62 33.14
N ALA A 109 -8.90 34.55 34.44
CA ALA A 109 -7.61 34.09 34.97
C ALA A 109 -7.24 32.68 34.53
N ASP A 110 -8.24 31.82 34.35
CA ASP A 110 -8.07 30.42 33.94
C ASP A 110 -7.64 30.26 32.46
N LEU A 111 -7.76 31.29 31.64
CA LEU A 111 -7.38 31.29 30.23
C LEU A 111 -5.90 31.67 30.01
N ILE A 112 -5.21 32.09 31.07
CA ILE A 112 -3.85 32.63 30.97
C ILE A 112 -2.96 31.92 31.98
N SER A 113 -1.83 31.38 31.49
CA SER A 113 -0.74 30.97 32.37
C SER A 113 0.42 31.92 32.20
N ALA A 114 1.07 32.30 33.28
CA ALA A 114 2.21 33.20 33.26
C ALA A 114 3.37 32.61 34.05
N MET A 115 4.57 32.73 33.50
CA MET A 115 5.83 32.38 34.16
C MET A 115 6.82 33.54 34.03
N GLY A 116 7.58 33.79 35.06
CA GLY A 116 8.56 34.87 35.02
C GLY A 116 9.45 34.94 36.25
N LYS A 117 10.44 35.86 36.20
CA LYS A 117 11.43 36.05 37.26
C LYS A 117 11.37 37.43 37.91
N THR A 118 10.39 38.26 37.57
CA THR A 118 10.31 39.63 38.07
C THR A 118 9.09 39.83 38.94
N SER A 119 9.18 40.77 39.91
CA SER A 119 8.08 41.18 40.77
C SER A 119 7.14 42.21 40.11
N SER A 120 7.22 42.37 38.79
CA SER A 120 6.41 43.32 38.05
C SER A 120 4.97 42.85 37.90
N GLN A 121 4.02 43.74 38.12
CA GLN A 121 2.63 43.49 37.83
C GLN A 121 2.40 43.73 36.32
N VAL A 122 1.89 42.74 35.62
CA VAL A 122 1.46 42.84 34.23
C VAL A 122 -0.06 42.68 34.19
N VAL A 123 -0.76 43.69 33.67
CA VAL A 123 -2.19 43.63 33.43
C VAL A 123 -2.45 43.45 31.97
N ILE A 124 -3.07 42.36 31.56
CA ILE A 124 -3.53 42.15 30.19
C ILE A 124 -4.89 42.82 30.05
N ASN A 125 -4.92 43.93 29.35
CA ASN A 125 -6.15 44.72 29.18
C ASN A 125 -7.06 44.11 28.10
N SER A 126 -6.48 43.58 27.04
CA SER A 126 -7.21 42.87 25.99
C SER A 126 -6.30 41.97 25.19
N VAL A 127 -6.86 40.87 24.67
CA VAL A 127 -6.25 40.03 23.66
C VAL A 127 -6.88 40.42 22.32
N LYS A 128 -6.11 41.04 21.44
CA LYS A 128 -6.58 41.43 20.09
C LYS A 128 -6.53 40.29 19.11
N GLN A 129 -5.52 39.41 19.25
CA GLN A 129 -5.29 38.28 18.39
C GLN A 129 -4.54 37.20 19.16
N LEU A 130 -4.94 35.96 18.98
CA LEU A 130 -4.17 34.80 19.44
C LEU A 130 -3.09 34.46 18.43
N ALA A 131 -1.99 33.86 18.88
CA ALA A 131 -1.01 33.31 17.99
C ALA A 131 -1.60 32.17 17.15
N THR A 132 -1.27 32.15 15.87
CA THR A 132 -1.64 31.06 14.95
C THR A 132 -0.39 30.46 14.34
N ALA A 133 -0.43 29.17 14.07
CA ALA A 133 0.64 28.48 13.34
C ALA A 133 0.57 28.82 11.85
N ALA A 134 1.72 28.77 11.18
CA ALA A 134 1.75 28.75 9.72
C ALA A 134 1.11 27.47 9.21
N ARG A 135 0.41 27.57 8.09
CA ARG A 135 -0.26 26.46 7.45
C ARG A 135 -0.02 26.51 5.94
N TYR A 136 0.20 25.34 5.36
CA TYR A 136 0.25 25.14 3.92
C TYR A 136 -0.61 23.95 3.53
N SER A 137 -1.41 24.09 2.49
CA SER A 137 -2.19 23.01 1.91
C SER A 137 -1.87 22.86 0.43
N ASN A 138 -1.75 21.63 -0.03
CA ASN A 138 -1.53 21.32 -1.43
C ASN A 138 -2.41 20.17 -1.87
N ASN A 139 -2.95 20.27 -3.08
CA ASN A 139 -3.75 19.22 -3.68
C ASN A 139 -2.86 18.02 -4.05
N ALA A 140 -3.14 16.86 -3.45
CA ALA A 140 -2.46 15.60 -3.69
C ALA A 140 -3.06 14.80 -4.86
N ASP A 141 -4.22 15.21 -5.41
CA ASP A 141 -4.89 14.46 -6.49
C ASP A 141 -4.02 14.38 -7.73
N LYS A 142 -3.12 15.35 -7.93
CA LYS A 142 -2.14 15.33 -9.03
C LYS A 142 -1.19 14.14 -8.97
N LEU A 143 -0.94 13.60 -7.78
CA LEU A 143 -0.07 12.46 -7.57
C LEU A 143 -0.76 11.14 -7.93
N ASN A 144 -2.08 11.12 -7.91
CA ASN A 144 -2.85 9.99 -8.39
C ASN A 144 -3.10 10.16 -9.90
N GLY A 145 -2.25 9.51 -10.71
CA GLY A 145 -2.31 9.60 -12.17
C GLY A 145 -3.64 9.16 -12.78
N SER A 146 -4.45 8.42 -12.02
CA SER A 146 -5.77 7.94 -12.44
C SER A 146 -6.89 8.95 -12.23
N VAL A 147 -6.66 10.06 -11.50
CA VAL A 147 -7.71 11.03 -11.13
C VAL A 147 -7.55 12.33 -11.89
N SER A 148 -8.67 12.83 -12.41
CA SER A 148 -8.79 14.18 -12.94
C SER A 148 -10.08 14.84 -12.45
N VAL A 149 -10.00 16.15 -12.16
CA VAL A 149 -11.15 16.97 -11.76
C VAL A 149 -11.30 18.11 -12.74
N ASP A 150 -12.47 18.22 -13.35
CA ASP A 150 -12.75 19.32 -14.30
C ASP A 150 -13.21 20.61 -13.59
N GLY A 151 -13.34 21.69 -14.36
CA GLY A 151 -13.77 22.99 -13.86
C GLY A 151 -15.19 23.03 -13.25
N SER A 152 -16.01 21.99 -13.43
CA SER A 152 -17.33 21.85 -12.80
C SER A 152 -17.27 21.09 -11.46
N GLY A 153 -16.14 20.49 -11.13
CA GLY A 153 -15.96 19.61 -9.98
C GLY A 153 -16.35 18.16 -10.26
N LYS A 154 -16.52 17.78 -11.52
CA LYS A 154 -16.70 16.41 -11.94
C LYS A 154 -15.38 15.66 -11.80
N THR A 155 -15.36 14.61 -11.00
CA THR A 155 -14.18 13.78 -10.79
C THR A 155 -14.23 12.56 -11.69
N THR A 156 -13.16 12.35 -12.46
CA THR A 156 -12.98 11.19 -13.33
C THR A 156 -11.83 10.35 -12.81
N ILE A 157 -12.03 9.05 -12.68
CA ILE A 157 -11.05 8.07 -12.21
C ILE A 157 -10.88 7.05 -13.33
N SER A 158 -9.75 7.10 -14.01
CA SER A 158 -9.48 6.30 -15.20
C SER A 158 -8.59 5.12 -14.87
N GLY A 159 -8.96 3.95 -15.33
CA GLY A 159 -8.09 2.78 -15.39
C GLY A 159 -7.07 2.88 -16.54
N GLY A 160 -6.31 1.80 -16.72
CA GLY A 160 -5.47 1.58 -17.89
C GLY A 160 -6.26 0.89 -19.02
N GLU A 161 -5.57 0.61 -20.13
CA GLU A 161 -6.14 -0.16 -21.24
C GLU A 161 -6.67 -1.51 -20.75
N LEU A 162 -7.75 -1.99 -21.40
CA LEU A 162 -8.26 -3.33 -21.15
C LEU A 162 -7.26 -4.41 -21.61
N GLY A 163 -7.10 -5.42 -20.78
CA GLY A 163 -6.33 -6.62 -21.11
C GLY A 163 -7.09 -7.59 -22.03
N VAL A 164 -7.71 -7.08 -23.10
CA VAL A 164 -8.48 -7.89 -24.06
C VAL A 164 -7.86 -7.86 -25.44
N ASN A 165 -8.07 -8.92 -26.19
CA ASN A 165 -7.68 -9.03 -27.60
C ASN A 165 -8.48 -8.07 -28.49
N ALA A 166 -8.12 -8.02 -29.79
CA ALA A 166 -8.81 -7.17 -30.76
C ALA A 166 -10.29 -7.54 -31.00
N ASP A 167 -10.69 -8.74 -30.64
CA ASP A 167 -12.07 -9.28 -30.73
C ASP A 167 -12.81 -9.32 -29.38
N ASP A 168 -12.32 -8.57 -28.39
CA ASP A 168 -12.85 -8.47 -27.01
C ASP A 168 -12.80 -9.78 -26.21
N THR A 169 -11.92 -10.70 -26.61
CA THR A 169 -11.64 -11.93 -25.86
C THR A 169 -10.45 -11.75 -24.91
N VAL A 170 -10.35 -12.61 -23.90
CA VAL A 170 -9.22 -12.73 -22.98
C VAL A 170 -8.55 -14.07 -23.23
N THR A 171 -7.29 -14.05 -23.60
CA THR A 171 -6.51 -15.28 -23.75
C THR A 171 -6.07 -15.76 -22.37
N VAL A 172 -6.48 -16.97 -21.99
CA VAL A 172 -6.11 -17.57 -20.70
C VAL A 172 -5.21 -18.77 -20.92
N SER A 173 -4.26 -18.96 -20.00
CA SER A 173 -3.44 -20.16 -19.98
C SER A 173 -4.26 -21.39 -19.60
N GLN A 174 -4.07 -22.48 -20.32
CA GLN A 174 -4.60 -23.80 -19.97
C GLN A 174 -3.63 -24.64 -19.13
N LEU A 175 -2.67 -24.01 -18.46
CA LEU A 175 -1.69 -24.69 -17.61
C LEU A 175 -2.09 -24.71 -16.12
N SER A 176 -3.37 -24.58 -15.83
CA SER A 176 -3.89 -24.64 -14.44
C SER A 176 -3.91 -26.07 -13.91
N GLY A 177 -3.69 -26.20 -12.62
CA GLY A 177 -3.73 -27.47 -11.89
C GLY A 177 -2.44 -27.73 -11.12
N SER A 178 -2.37 -28.95 -10.55
CA SER A 178 -1.23 -29.36 -9.73
C SER A 178 -0.25 -30.22 -10.52
N MET A 179 1.03 -30.09 -10.19
CA MET A 179 2.10 -30.98 -10.63
C MET A 179 2.68 -31.73 -9.43
N THR A 180 2.96 -33.01 -9.61
CA THR A 180 3.56 -33.85 -8.58
C THR A 180 4.95 -34.28 -9.02
N PHE A 181 5.92 -34.03 -8.17
CA PHE A 181 7.33 -34.35 -8.36
C PHE A 181 7.77 -35.42 -7.36
N THR A 182 8.70 -36.27 -7.76
CA THR A 182 9.39 -37.17 -6.86
C THR A 182 10.86 -36.80 -6.76
N TYR A 183 11.44 -36.99 -5.57
CA TYR A 183 12.87 -36.92 -5.28
C TYR A 183 13.26 -38.16 -4.49
N GLY A 184 13.83 -39.14 -5.15
CA GLY A 184 14.00 -40.50 -4.61
C GLY A 184 12.64 -41.10 -4.21
N SER A 185 12.47 -41.39 -2.92
CA SER A 185 11.20 -41.92 -2.37
C SER A 185 10.24 -40.83 -1.84
N LYS A 186 10.56 -39.56 -2.02
CA LYS A 186 9.75 -38.44 -1.52
C LYS A 186 8.92 -37.85 -2.64
N THR A 187 7.70 -37.45 -2.29
CA THR A 187 6.76 -36.83 -3.23
C THR A 187 6.42 -35.42 -2.78
N VAL A 188 6.36 -34.48 -3.71
CA VAL A 188 5.98 -33.10 -3.52
C VAL A 188 4.96 -32.73 -4.57
N SER A 189 3.86 -32.15 -4.18
CA SER A 189 2.83 -31.61 -5.09
C SER A 189 2.74 -30.10 -4.93
N ILE A 190 2.70 -29.41 -6.05
CA ILE A 190 2.53 -27.96 -6.14
C ILE A 190 1.28 -27.65 -6.96
N ASP A 191 0.60 -26.57 -6.66
CA ASP A 191 -0.51 -26.06 -7.45
C ASP A 191 -0.08 -24.74 -8.11
N LEU A 192 -0.11 -24.71 -9.45
CA LEU A 192 0.21 -23.51 -10.24
C LEU A 192 -0.94 -22.50 -10.24
N GLY A 193 -2.14 -22.92 -9.85
CA GLY A 193 -3.34 -22.08 -9.95
C GLY A 193 -3.67 -21.71 -11.38
N GLN A 194 -4.35 -20.60 -11.55
CA GLN A 194 -4.53 -19.95 -12.85
C GLN A 194 -3.50 -18.81 -12.94
N ARG A 195 -2.40 -19.03 -13.64
CA ARG A 195 -1.37 -18.03 -13.91
C ARG A 195 -1.21 -17.87 -15.39
N GLU A 196 -0.95 -16.64 -15.80
CA GLU A 196 -0.65 -16.33 -17.17
C GLU A 196 0.87 -16.44 -17.42
N PHE A 197 1.24 -17.13 -18.51
CA PHE A 197 2.62 -17.34 -18.93
C PHE A 197 2.84 -16.86 -20.36
N PHE A 198 2.10 -15.83 -20.76
CA PHE A 198 2.18 -15.24 -22.09
C PHE A 198 2.46 -13.75 -21.96
N GLU A 199 3.39 -13.27 -22.77
CA GLU A 199 3.66 -11.86 -22.94
C GLU A 199 2.53 -11.17 -23.71
N LYS A 200 2.46 -9.83 -23.62
CA LYS A 200 1.44 -9.04 -24.34
C LYS A 200 1.45 -9.23 -25.87
N ASP A 201 2.55 -9.67 -26.44
CA ASP A 201 2.68 -10.00 -27.86
C ASP A 201 2.25 -11.44 -28.21
N GLY A 202 1.75 -12.19 -27.23
CA GLY A 202 1.31 -13.58 -27.39
C GLY A 202 2.45 -14.61 -27.32
N SER A 203 3.69 -14.20 -27.09
CA SER A 203 4.80 -15.14 -26.91
C SER A 203 4.74 -15.81 -25.53
N PHE A 204 5.14 -17.09 -25.48
CA PHE A 204 5.16 -17.84 -24.23
C PHE A 204 6.42 -17.52 -23.42
N ASP A 205 6.24 -17.11 -22.17
CA ASP A 205 7.31 -16.87 -21.22
C ASP A 205 7.67 -18.16 -20.45
N ALA A 206 8.65 -18.88 -21.00
CA ALA A 206 9.19 -20.10 -20.38
C ALA A 206 9.86 -19.81 -19.02
N GLN A 207 10.43 -18.63 -18.86
CA GLN A 207 11.07 -18.22 -17.60
C GLN A 207 10.02 -17.98 -16.52
N ALA A 208 8.94 -17.29 -16.83
CA ALA A 208 7.85 -17.06 -15.89
C ALA A 208 7.22 -18.38 -15.39
N LEU A 209 7.04 -19.36 -16.27
CA LEU A 209 6.57 -20.69 -15.85
C LEU A 209 7.60 -21.39 -14.95
N GLN A 210 8.89 -21.33 -15.28
CA GLN A 210 9.95 -21.90 -14.46
C GLN A 210 10.00 -21.26 -13.07
N ASP A 211 9.90 -19.94 -13.01
CA ASP A 211 9.94 -19.19 -11.77
C ASP A 211 8.70 -19.49 -10.90
N ALA A 212 7.52 -19.61 -11.51
CA ALA A 212 6.30 -20.02 -10.81
C ALA A 212 6.40 -21.43 -10.21
N ILE A 213 6.98 -22.39 -10.94
CA ILE A 213 7.23 -23.73 -10.43
C ILE A 213 8.21 -23.69 -9.26
N ASN A 214 9.33 -22.96 -9.39
CA ASN A 214 10.34 -22.84 -8.36
C ASN A 214 9.80 -22.13 -7.11
N GLU A 215 9.00 -21.07 -7.27
CA GLU A 215 8.31 -20.40 -6.16
C GLU A 215 7.47 -21.39 -5.36
N LYS A 216 6.64 -22.18 -6.05
CA LYS A 216 5.78 -23.18 -5.40
C LYS A 216 6.56 -24.33 -4.78
N LEU A 217 7.66 -24.75 -5.37
CA LEU A 217 8.55 -25.74 -4.77
C LEU A 217 9.23 -25.18 -3.50
N SER A 218 9.58 -23.89 -3.46
CA SER A 218 10.17 -23.27 -2.28
C SER A 218 9.22 -23.24 -1.06
N GLU A 219 7.92 -23.27 -1.29
CA GLU A 219 6.89 -23.36 -0.23
C GLU A 219 6.79 -24.79 0.37
N GLN A 220 7.30 -25.81 -0.33
CA GLN A 220 7.24 -27.21 0.09
C GLN A 220 8.57 -27.66 0.72
N LYS A 221 8.49 -28.64 1.63
CA LYS A 221 9.68 -29.20 2.28
C LYS A 221 9.93 -30.65 1.91
N ILE A 222 11.19 -30.98 1.67
CA ILE A 222 11.68 -32.33 1.50
C ILE A 222 12.59 -32.68 2.69
N SER A 223 12.34 -33.85 3.30
CA SER A 223 13.19 -34.41 4.35
C SER A 223 13.87 -35.66 3.83
N THR A 224 15.21 -35.63 3.84
CA THR A 224 16.08 -36.76 3.44
C THR A 224 16.92 -37.21 4.63
N SER A 225 17.66 -38.29 4.49
CA SER A 225 18.65 -38.73 5.51
C SER A 225 19.76 -37.71 5.75
N GLY A 226 19.98 -36.78 4.81
CA GLY A 226 20.98 -35.72 4.88
C GLY A 226 20.47 -34.39 5.43
N GLY A 227 19.20 -34.28 5.80
CA GLY A 227 18.60 -33.05 6.33
C GLY A 227 17.24 -32.75 5.70
N SER A 228 16.65 -31.63 6.12
CA SER A 228 15.39 -31.10 5.59
C SER A 228 15.64 -29.69 5.03
N GLY A 229 15.08 -29.40 3.85
CA GLY A 229 15.14 -28.10 3.19
C GLY A 229 13.94 -27.89 2.31
N ASN A 230 13.89 -26.73 1.64
CA ASN A 230 12.83 -26.44 0.69
C ASN A 230 13.01 -27.30 -0.57
N ALA A 231 11.88 -27.65 -1.22
CA ALA A 231 11.92 -28.60 -2.34
C ALA A 231 12.72 -28.07 -3.53
N ASP A 232 12.72 -26.77 -3.79
CA ASP A 232 13.49 -26.10 -4.83
C ASP A 232 15.02 -26.19 -4.65
N GLU A 233 15.49 -26.49 -3.42
CA GLU A 233 16.91 -26.78 -3.15
C GLU A 233 17.35 -28.16 -3.62
N TYR A 234 16.42 -29.09 -3.79
CA TYR A 234 16.64 -30.48 -4.15
C TYR A 234 16.25 -30.78 -5.61
N ILE A 235 15.13 -30.21 -6.06
CA ILE A 235 14.58 -30.43 -7.40
C ILE A 235 14.95 -29.24 -8.28
N GLY A 236 15.77 -29.47 -9.30
CA GLY A 236 16.03 -28.51 -10.36
C GLY A 236 14.94 -28.61 -11.41
N VAL A 237 14.38 -27.47 -11.81
CA VAL A 237 13.41 -27.39 -12.90
C VAL A 237 13.94 -26.47 -13.97
N GLU A 238 13.85 -26.89 -15.21
CA GLU A 238 14.22 -26.12 -16.38
C GLU A 238 13.07 -26.17 -17.39
N VAL A 239 12.59 -25.01 -17.80
CA VAL A 239 11.56 -24.86 -18.85
C VAL A 239 12.22 -24.28 -20.10
N LYS A 240 12.09 -24.95 -21.23
CA LYS A 240 12.69 -24.53 -22.49
C LYS A 240 11.72 -24.62 -23.65
N SER A 241 11.82 -23.66 -24.57
CA SER A 241 11.26 -23.78 -25.89
C SER A 241 12.25 -24.53 -26.78
N THR A 242 11.80 -25.59 -27.43
CA THR A 242 12.60 -26.35 -28.41
C THR A 242 12.55 -25.68 -29.78
N TYR A 243 13.42 -26.12 -30.70
CA TYR A 243 13.52 -25.52 -32.05
C TYR A 243 12.21 -25.57 -32.86
N ASP A 244 11.37 -26.56 -32.61
CA ASP A 244 10.04 -26.71 -33.24
C ASP A 244 8.94 -25.93 -32.53
N GLY A 245 9.28 -25.09 -31.54
CA GLY A 245 8.35 -24.28 -30.78
C GLY A 245 7.64 -25.02 -29.64
N THR A 246 7.99 -26.30 -29.41
CA THR A 246 7.41 -27.09 -28.31
C THR A 246 8.00 -26.64 -26.97
N ILE A 247 7.18 -26.47 -25.95
CA ILE A 247 7.62 -26.17 -24.58
C ILE A 247 7.85 -27.48 -23.84
N SER A 248 9.00 -27.60 -23.19
CA SER A 248 9.37 -28.77 -22.40
C SER A 248 9.75 -28.35 -20.97
N ILE A 249 9.38 -29.20 -19.99
CA ILE A 249 9.83 -29.11 -18.60
C ILE A 249 10.76 -30.27 -18.33
N SER A 250 11.96 -29.99 -17.84
CA SER A 250 12.96 -30.99 -17.43
C SER A 250 13.23 -30.85 -15.93
N VAL A 251 13.40 -31.95 -15.23
CA VAL A 251 13.72 -31.98 -13.80
C VAL A 251 15.04 -32.71 -13.54
N SER A 252 15.76 -32.26 -12.51
CA SER A 252 17.09 -32.79 -12.17
C SER A 252 17.35 -32.76 -10.65
N ASP A 253 18.31 -33.57 -10.20
CA ASP A 253 18.79 -33.57 -8.81
C ASP A 253 19.80 -32.42 -8.60
N LYS A 254 19.37 -31.32 -8.02
CA LYS A 254 20.24 -30.16 -7.69
C LYS A 254 21.35 -30.48 -6.70
N LYS A 255 21.14 -31.46 -5.81
CA LYS A 255 22.15 -31.84 -4.80
C LYS A 255 23.21 -32.79 -5.36
N ASN A 256 23.06 -33.30 -6.62
CA ASN A 256 23.91 -34.31 -7.20
C ASN A 256 24.12 -35.55 -6.30
N ALA A 257 23.10 -35.90 -5.53
CA ALA A 257 23.13 -36.97 -4.55
C ALA A 257 22.77 -38.35 -5.14
N GLY A 258 22.53 -38.40 -6.46
CA GLY A 258 22.16 -39.61 -7.18
C GLY A 258 20.69 -40.03 -6.97
N ASN A 259 19.84 -39.10 -6.53
CA ASN A 259 18.42 -39.38 -6.44
C ASN A 259 17.73 -39.26 -7.80
N THR A 260 16.79 -40.16 -8.02
CA THR A 260 15.90 -40.03 -9.19
C THR A 260 14.93 -38.89 -8.94
N VAL A 261 14.82 -37.97 -9.90
CA VAL A 261 13.84 -36.88 -9.89
C VAL A 261 12.93 -37.07 -11.11
N ALA A 262 11.64 -37.05 -10.90
CA ALA A 262 10.66 -37.22 -11.97
C ALA A 262 9.37 -36.45 -11.70
N ILE A 263 8.65 -36.08 -12.76
CA ILE A 263 7.28 -35.61 -12.73
C ILE A 263 6.40 -36.87 -12.81
N THR A 264 5.64 -37.13 -11.75
CA THR A 264 4.90 -38.39 -11.57
C THR A 264 3.39 -38.23 -11.59
N GLY A 265 2.89 -37.00 -11.60
CA GLY A 265 1.46 -36.74 -11.65
C GLY A 265 1.14 -35.30 -12.01
N ALA A 266 -0.08 -35.11 -12.49
CA ALA A 266 -0.66 -33.81 -12.72
C ALA A 266 -2.18 -33.87 -12.55
N THR A 267 -2.80 -32.72 -12.26
CA THR A 267 -4.25 -32.55 -12.21
C THR A 267 -4.68 -31.32 -13.03
N GLY A 268 -5.99 -31.17 -13.24
CA GLY A 268 -6.51 -30.05 -14.03
C GLY A 268 -6.05 -30.10 -15.49
N ASN A 269 -5.97 -28.94 -16.14
CA ASN A 269 -5.57 -28.84 -17.54
C ASN A 269 -4.12 -29.33 -17.78
N LEU A 270 -3.26 -29.25 -16.76
CA LEU A 270 -1.90 -29.78 -16.83
C LEU A 270 -1.87 -31.30 -17.08
N ALA A 271 -2.82 -32.06 -16.51
CA ALA A 271 -2.89 -33.50 -16.74
C ALA A 271 -3.09 -33.82 -18.23
N ASP A 272 -3.95 -33.09 -18.90
CA ASP A 272 -4.24 -33.28 -20.33
C ASP A 272 -3.00 -32.92 -21.19
N LYS A 273 -2.23 -31.90 -20.79
CA LYS A 273 -1.03 -31.45 -21.50
C LYS A 273 0.15 -32.40 -21.31
N LEU A 274 0.35 -32.89 -20.09
CA LEU A 274 1.46 -33.79 -19.77
C LEU A 274 1.22 -35.23 -20.25
N GLY A 275 -0.03 -35.60 -20.45
CA GLY A 275 -0.42 -36.93 -20.92
C GLY A 275 -0.02 -38.06 -19.95
N ASP A 276 0.17 -39.24 -20.46
CA ASP A 276 0.61 -40.41 -19.66
C ASP A 276 2.05 -40.27 -19.18
N LEU A 277 2.23 -40.17 -17.89
CA LEU A 277 3.53 -40.05 -17.21
C LEU A 277 4.18 -41.42 -16.93
N GLY A 278 3.42 -42.52 -16.98
CA GLY A 278 3.85 -43.86 -16.60
C GLY A 278 4.02 -44.00 -15.06
N ASP A 279 4.26 -45.26 -14.61
CA ASP A 279 4.37 -45.56 -13.18
C ASP A 279 5.61 -44.94 -12.51
N ASP A 280 6.69 -44.79 -13.21
CA ASP A 280 7.95 -44.22 -12.70
C ASP A 280 8.08 -42.71 -12.93
N GLY A 281 7.10 -42.08 -13.60
CA GLY A 281 7.16 -40.70 -14.02
C GLY A 281 8.16 -40.41 -15.13
N LYS A 282 8.33 -39.11 -15.46
CA LYS A 282 9.25 -38.65 -16.51
C LYS A 282 10.17 -37.55 -16.00
N GLN A 283 11.44 -37.58 -16.38
CA GLN A 283 12.41 -36.52 -16.11
C GLN A 283 12.22 -35.31 -17.06
N GLN A 284 11.62 -35.54 -18.22
CA GLN A 284 11.27 -34.51 -19.17
C GLN A 284 9.87 -34.77 -19.72
N VAL A 285 9.08 -33.73 -19.77
CA VAL A 285 7.72 -33.73 -20.30
C VAL A 285 7.56 -32.63 -21.33
N SER A 286 6.64 -32.79 -22.27
CA SER A 286 6.26 -31.76 -23.24
C SER A 286 4.89 -31.20 -22.88
N LEU A 287 4.76 -29.89 -22.96
CA LEU A 287 3.47 -29.19 -22.81
C LEU A 287 2.79 -28.93 -24.17
N GLY A 288 3.47 -29.18 -25.26
CA GLY A 288 3.01 -28.82 -26.61
C GLY A 288 3.49 -27.44 -27.05
N THR A 289 2.88 -26.92 -28.10
CA THR A 289 3.16 -25.57 -28.59
C THR A 289 2.37 -24.52 -27.81
N PRO A 290 2.82 -23.23 -27.75
CA PRO A 290 2.11 -22.16 -27.09
C PRO A 290 0.61 -22.07 -27.45
N ASP A 291 0.27 -22.13 -28.74
CA ASP A 291 -1.13 -22.09 -29.22
C ASP A 291 -1.99 -23.21 -28.63
N SER A 292 -1.41 -24.34 -28.27
CA SER A 292 -2.13 -25.45 -27.64
C SER A 292 -2.39 -25.23 -26.15
N MET A 293 -1.74 -24.23 -25.54
CA MET A 293 -1.78 -23.95 -24.09
C MET A 293 -2.65 -22.75 -23.73
N THR A 294 -3.30 -22.15 -24.73
CA THR A 294 -4.21 -21.01 -24.53
C THR A 294 -5.63 -21.35 -24.93
N LYS A 295 -6.55 -20.60 -24.39
CA LYS A 295 -7.94 -20.57 -24.79
C LYS A 295 -8.43 -19.13 -24.71
N ASP A 296 -9.10 -18.67 -25.76
CA ASP A 296 -9.78 -17.39 -25.74
C ASP A 296 -11.15 -17.55 -25.08
N LEU A 297 -11.39 -16.75 -24.08
CA LEU A 297 -12.67 -16.61 -23.37
C LEU A 297 -13.26 -15.24 -23.72
N THR A 298 -14.57 -15.15 -23.80
CA THR A 298 -15.20 -13.82 -23.76
C THR A 298 -14.89 -13.14 -22.44
N LEU A 299 -14.90 -11.81 -22.40
CA LEU A 299 -14.69 -11.07 -21.16
C LEU A 299 -15.64 -11.55 -20.05
N GLY A 300 -16.92 -11.76 -20.39
CA GLY A 300 -17.93 -12.27 -19.45
C GLY A 300 -17.61 -13.65 -18.88
N GLU A 301 -17.12 -14.58 -19.72
CA GLU A 301 -16.67 -15.90 -19.26
C GLU A 301 -15.45 -15.80 -18.33
N PHE A 302 -14.48 -14.93 -18.66
CA PHE A 302 -13.26 -14.75 -17.86
C PHE A 302 -13.57 -14.21 -16.46
N ILE A 303 -14.44 -13.21 -16.35
CA ILE A 303 -14.78 -12.59 -15.07
C ILE A 303 -15.85 -13.37 -14.27
N SER A 304 -16.40 -14.44 -14.82
CA SER A 304 -17.40 -15.29 -14.13
C SER A 304 -16.84 -15.87 -12.84
N GLY A 305 -17.64 -15.88 -11.79
CA GLY A 305 -17.21 -16.30 -10.44
C GLY A 305 -16.42 -15.24 -9.66
N GLN A 306 -16.13 -14.10 -10.27
CA GLN A 306 -15.35 -13.02 -9.67
C GLN A 306 -16.24 -11.90 -9.14
N THR A 307 -15.64 -10.97 -8.43
CA THR A 307 -16.35 -9.82 -7.85
C THR A 307 -15.59 -8.52 -8.03
N LEU A 308 -16.34 -7.41 -8.10
CA LEU A 308 -15.82 -6.07 -7.89
C LEU A 308 -16.33 -5.54 -6.55
N THR A 309 -15.45 -5.05 -5.73
CA THR A 309 -15.83 -4.29 -4.53
C THR A 309 -15.70 -2.81 -4.81
N VAL A 310 -16.82 -2.10 -4.76
CA VAL A 310 -16.89 -0.65 -4.90
C VAL A 310 -17.23 -0.03 -3.55
N THR A 311 -16.54 1.05 -3.20
CA THR A 311 -16.75 1.72 -1.91
C THR A 311 -16.90 3.22 -2.14
N MET A 312 -17.90 3.84 -1.52
CA MET A 312 -18.11 5.28 -1.51
C MET A 312 -18.39 5.73 -0.08
N ASP A 313 -17.61 6.69 0.41
CA ASP A 313 -17.73 7.24 1.78
C ASP A 313 -17.77 6.15 2.87
N GLY A 314 -16.91 5.13 2.71
CA GLY A 314 -16.84 3.98 3.62
C GLY A 314 -17.97 2.95 3.47
N LYS A 315 -18.95 3.20 2.59
CA LYS A 315 -20.01 2.23 2.30
C LYS A 315 -19.58 1.34 1.13
N SER A 316 -19.29 0.08 1.44
CA SER A 316 -18.87 -0.90 0.43
C SER A 316 -20.05 -1.69 -0.14
N LYS A 317 -19.94 -2.02 -1.42
CA LYS A 317 -20.82 -2.93 -2.12
C LYS A 317 -20.00 -3.88 -2.98
N THR A 318 -20.21 -5.15 -2.78
CA THR A 318 -19.65 -6.19 -3.66
C THR A 318 -20.64 -6.48 -4.80
N ILE A 319 -20.15 -6.39 -6.02
CA ILE A 319 -20.86 -6.68 -7.25
C ILE A 319 -20.37 -8.05 -7.73
N SER A 320 -21.24 -9.06 -7.79
CA SER A 320 -20.90 -10.35 -8.40
C SER A 320 -20.86 -10.20 -9.91
N LEU A 321 -19.77 -10.65 -10.51
CA LEU A 321 -19.55 -10.62 -11.95
C LEU A 321 -20.17 -11.83 -12.69
N ASP A 322 -20.75 -12.81 -11.97
CA ASP A 322 -21.49 -13.94 -12.57
C ASP A 322 -22.60 -13.49 -13.49
N LYS A 323 -23.24 -12.37 -13.17
CA LYS A 323 -24.32 -11.80 -13.94
C LYS A 323 -23.92 -11.38 -15.35
N PHE A 324 -22.62 -11.19 -15.56
CA PHE A 324 -22.06 -10.70 -16.81
C PHE A 324 -21.54 -11.81 -17.73
N GLN A 325 -21.62 -13.08 -17.32
CA GLN A 325 -21.09 -14.22 -18.06
C GLN A 325 -21.61 -14.32 -19.51
N SER A 326 -22.87 -13.91 -19.74
CA SER A 326 -23.48 -13.94 -21.08
C SER A 326 -23.25 -12.67 -21.90
N ILE A 327 -22.56 -11.66 -21.32
CA ILE A 327 -22.31 -10.39 -22.00
C ILE A 327 -21.06 -10.55 -22.89
N THR A 328 -21.19 -10.19 -24.16
CA THR A 328 -20.12 -10.27 -25.16
C THR A 328 -19.74 -8.90 -25.74
N ASP A 329 -20.49 -7.84 -25.39
CA ASP A 329 -20.31 -6.48 -25.88
C ASP A 329 -19.95 -5.52 -24.73
N LEU A 330 -18.94 -4.68 -24.94
CA LEU A 330 -18.43 -3.75 -23.91
C LEU A 330 -19.50 -2.74 -23.47
N GLY A 331 -20.39 -2.30 -24.39
CA GLY A 331 -21.48 -1.37 -24.07
C GLY A 331 -22.57 -2.01 -23.20
N GLU A 332 -22.86 -3.30 -23.39
CA GLU A 332 -23.77 -4.04 -22.51
C GLU A 332 -23.14 -4.22 -21.11
N PHE A 333 -21.83 -4.45 -21.04
CA PHE A 333 -21.08 -4.52 -19.78
C PHE A 333 -21.12 -3.17 -19.05
N GLU A 334 -20.89 -2.06 -19.75
CA GLU A 334 -21.02 -0.70 -19.22
C GLU A 334 -22.41 -0.45 -18.62
N ALA A 335 -23.46 -0.78 -19.39
CA ALA A 335 -24.85 -0.59 -18.93
C ALA A 335 -25.14 -1.41 -17.65
N ALA A 336 -24.65 -2.63 -17.58
CA ALA A 336 -24.85 -3.53 -16.44
C ALA A 336 -24.10 -3.05 -15.19
N ILE A 337 -22.84 -2.61 -15.32
CA ILE A 337 -22.06 -2.02 -14.23
C ILE A 337 -22.76 -0.73 -13.74
N ASN A 338 -23.21 0.13 -14.63
CA ASN A 338 -23.92 1.36 -14.27
C ASN A 338 -25.21 1.08 -13.49
N ALA A 339 -25.95 0.04 -13.84
CA ALA A 339 -27.12 -0.37 -13.07
C ALA A 339 -26.76 -0.77 -11.63
N GLU A 340 -25.67 -1.54 -11.44
CA GLU A 340 -25.20 -1.93 -10.11
C GLU A 340 -24.67 -0.74 -9.30
N LEU A 341 -23.93 0.19 -9.93
CA LEU A 341 -23.45 1.42 -9.27
C LEU A 341 -24.62 2.30 -8.81
N LYS A 342 -25.63 2.47 -9.66
CA LYS A 342 -26.86 3.21 -9.32
C LYS A 342 -27.61 2.56 -8.15
N ASN A 343 -27.71 1.24 -8.14
CA ASN A 343 -28.33 0.49 -7.05
C ASN A 343 -27.52 0.62 -5.74
N ALA A 344 -26.19 0.66 -5.82
CA ALA A 344 -25.31 0.73 -4.67
C ALA A 344 -25.32 2.12 -4.01
N PHE A 345 -25.18 3.18 -4.80
CA PHE A 345 -24.92 4.54 -4.33
C PHE A 345 -26.06 5.53 -4.58
N GLY A 346 -27.02 5.15 -5.40
CA GLY A 346 -28.20 5.97 -5.70
C GLY A 346 -27.97 7.07 -6.73
N THR A 347 -28.87 8.04 -6.74
CA THR A 347 -28.91 9.17 -7.68
C THR A 347 -28.85 10.49 -6.93
N VAL A 348 -28.49 11.58 -7.64
CA VAL A 348 -28.49 12.95 -7.10
C VAL A 348 -29.86 13.62 -7.20
N ASP A 349 -30.59 13.35 -8.28
CA ASP A 349 -31.86 14.02 -8.65
C ASP A 349 -32.99 13.04 -8.96
N GLY A 350 -32.85 11.77 -8.58
CA GLY A 350 -33.76 10.68 -8.93
C GLY A 350 -33.45 10.04 -10.29
N SER A 351 -32.64 10.65 -11.14
CA SER A 351 -32.27 10.15 -12.47
C SER A 351 -30.77 9.96 -12.67
N THR A 352 -29.98 10.98 -12.35
CA THR A 352 -28.52 11.02 -12.53
C THR A 352 -27.81 10.19 -11.45
N ALA A 353 -27.00 9.21 -11.84
CA ALA A 353 -26.23 8.41 -10.89
C ALA A 353 -25.15 9.26 -10.21
N LYS A 354 -24.90 9.03 -8.92
CA LYS A 354 -23.79 9.65 -8.18
C LYS A 354 -22.43 9.26 -8.73
N VAL A 355 -22.30 8.02 -9.17
CA VAL A 355 -21.14 7.47 -9.85
C VAL A 355 -21.61 6.70 -11.06
N SER A 356 -20.98 6.93 -12.19
CA SER A 356 -21.16 6.19 -13.43
C SER A 356 -19.83 5.65 -13.92
N ALA A 357 -19.88 4.59 -14.73
CA ALA A 357 -18.74 4.03 -15.40
C ALA A 357 -18.89 4.18 -16.91
N THR A 358 -17.80 4.39 -17.61
CA THR A 358 -17.65 4.16 -19.05
C THR A 358 -16.67 3.02 -19.25
N PHE A 359 -16.91 2.19 -20.24
CA PHE A 359 -16.15 0.99 -20.48
C PHE A 359 -15.89 0.83 -21.97
N ASP A 360 -14.69 1.11 -22.37
CA ASP A 360 -14.20 0.98 -23.72
C ASP A 360 -12.79 0.36 -23.72
N ARG A 361 -12.14 0.30 -24.88
CA ARG A 361 -10.79 -0.29 -24.99
C ARG A 361 -9.70 0.50 -24.28
N ASP A 362 -9.93 1.79 -24.03
CA ASP A 362 -9.01 2.64 -23.25
C ASP A 362 -9.13 2.38 -21.74
N GLY A 363 -10.11 1.55 -21.32
CA GLY A 363 -10.27 1.04 -19.98
C GLY A 363 -11.57 1.39 -19.29
N LEU A 364 -11.67 0.94 -18.06
CA LEU A 364 -12.80 1.23 -17.17
C LEU A 364 -12.56 2.58 -16.49
N THR A 365 -13.42 3.54 -16.78
CA THR A 365 -13.37 4.89 -16.22
C THR A 365 -14.61 5.16 -15.38
N PHE A 366 -14.42 5.62 -14.14
CA PHE A 366 -15.50 6.03 -13.25
C PHE A 366 -15.62 7.54 -13.22
N THR A 367 -16.85 8.03 -13.26
CA THR A 367 -17.17 9.45 -13.17
C THR A 367 -18.06 9.71 -11.98
N MET A 368 -17.64 10.61 -11.10
CA MET A 368 -18.43 11.10 -9.97
C MET A 368 -19.11 12.42 -10.31
N ASP A 369 -20.40 12.53 -10.00
CA ASP A 369 -21.15 13.76 -10.18
C ASP A 369 -20.59 14.91 -9.33
N PRO A 370 -20.57 16.17 -9.82
CA PRO A 370 -20.05 17.32 -9.06
C PRO A 370 -20.69 17.53 -7.69
N SER A 371 -21.92 17.09 -7.48
CA SER A 371 -22.60 17.18 -6.17
C SER A 371 -22.00 16.27 -5.10
N VAL A 372 -21.20 15.28 -5.49
CA VAL A 372 -20.47 14.37 -4.59
C VAL A 372 -18.95 14.52 -4.71
N LYS A 373 -18.47 15.66 -5.15
CA LYS A 373 -17.03 15.95 -5.36
C LYS A 373 -16.12 15.73 -4.14
N ASN A 374 -16.68 15.79 -2.94
CA ASN A 374 -15.94 15.57 -1.69
C ASN A 374 -16.09 14.14 -1.16
N SER A 375 -16.74 13.25 -1.92
CA SER A 375 -16.89 11.85 -1.54
C SER A 375 -15.66 11.06 -1.94
N THR A 376 -15.28 10.10 -1.10
CA THR A 376 -14.24 9.12 -1.44
C THR A 376 -14.86 8.00 -2.25
N PHE A 377 -14.16 7.56 -3.31
CA PHE A 377 -14.56 6.42 -4.11
C PHE A 377 -13.37 5.49 -4.33
N SER A 378 -13.63 4.18 -4.29
CA SER A 378 -12.65 3.18 -4.67
C SER A 378 -13.31 1.97 -5.31
N VAL A 379 -12.57 1.29 -6.18
CA VAL A 379 -12.95 0.03 -6.80
C VAL A 379 -11.78 -0.93 -6.76
N LYS A 380 -12.05 -2.19 -6.48
CA LYS A 380 -11.05 -3.25 -6.44
C LYS A 380 -11.67 -4.56 -6.96
N ALA A 381 -10.91 -5.30 -7.77
CA ALA A 381 -11.27 -6.65 -8.20
C ALA A 381 -10.97 -7.68 -7.11
N SER A 382 -11.58 -8.85 -7.21
CA SER A 382 -11.37 -9.98 -6.29
C SER A 382 -9.98 -10.58 -6.38
N ASN A 383 -9.32 -10.49 -7.53
CA ASN A 383 -7.93 -10.90 -7.76
C ASN A 383 -7.24 -9.96 -8.75
N SER A 384 -5.92 -10.10 -8.88
CA SER A 384 -5.07 -9.28 -9.76
C SER A 384 -5.44 -9.44 -11.24
N ASP A 385 -5.63 -10.67 -11.69
CA ASP A 385 -5.84 -10.97 -13.12
C ASP A 385 -7.10 -10.29 -13.65
N VAL A 386 -8.19 -10.32 -12.87
CA VAL A 386 -9.42 -9.57 -13.19
C VAL A 386 -9.18 -8.06 -13.13
N GLY A 387 -8.39 -7.60 -12.19
CA GLY A 387 -8.00 -6.20 -12.09
C GLY A 387 -7.24 -5.73 -13.32
N ASP A 388 -6.29 -6.52 -13.78
CA ASP A 388 -5.44 -6.20 -14.94
C ASP A 388 -6.25 -6.25 -16.24
N VAL A 389 -7.10 -7.29 -16.43
CA VAL A 389 -7.98 -7.37 -17.60
C VAL A 389 -8.98 -6.22 -17.67
N LEU A 390 -9.52 -5.80 -16.52
CA LEU A 390 -10.42 -4.64 -16.47
C LEU A 390 -9.69 -3.28 -16.49
N GLY A 391 -8.38 -3.28 -16.56
CA GLY A 391 -7.56 -2.06 -16.56
C GLY A 391 -7.54 -1.34 -15.21
N ILE A 392 -8.00 -1.97 -14.12
CA ILE A 392 -8.01 -1.36 -12.78
C ILE A 392 -6.85 -1.82 -11.89
N GLY A 393 -6.04 -2.77 -12.35
CA GLY A 393 -4.88 -3.31 -11.64
C GLY A 393 -5.20 -3.71 -10.21
N SER A 394 -4.41 -3.24 -9.23
CA SER A 394 -4.65 -3.48 -7.80
C SER A 394 -5.86 -2.74 -7.23
N GLY A 395 -6.51 -1.88 -8.01
CA GLY A 395 -7.67 -1.06 -7.69
C GLY A 395 -7.47 0.41 -8.03
N LEU A 396 -8.59 1.13 -8.19
CA LEU A 396 -8.62 2.57 -8.44
C LEU A 396 -9.24 3.29 -7.25
N THR A 397 -8.75 4.49 -6.96
CA THR A 397 -9.25 5.36 -5.88
C THR A 397 -9.43 6.78 -6.39
N SER A 398 -10.44 7.50 -5.88
CA SER A 398 -10.61 8.94 -6.11
C SER A 398 -9.67 9.80 -5.26
N TYR A 399 -8.85 9.18 -4.44
CA TYR A 399 -7.93 9.81 -3.51
C TYR A 399 -6.55 9.18 -3.64
N LEU A 400 -5.53 9.86 -3.14
CA LEU A 400 -4.18 9.32 -3.11
C LEU A 400 -4.10 8.12 -2.16
N ASP A 401 -3.68 6.98 -2.67
CA ASP A 401 -3.31 5.83 -1.85
C ASP A 401 -1.89 6.01 -1.33
N THR A 402 -1.78 6.37 -0.06
CA THR A 402 -0.49 6.63 0.59
C THR A 402 0.33 5.37 0.89
N SER A 403 -0.22 4.17 0.66
CA SER A 403 0.55 2.92 0.72
C SER A 403 1.35 2.63 -0.55
N LYS A 404 1.07 3.34 -1.65
CA LYS A 404 1.82 3.20 -2.89
C LYS A 404 3.22 3.78 -2.76
N THR A 405 4.15 3.22 -3.56
CA THR A 405 5.51 3.73 -3.67
C THR A 405 5.53 5.04 -4.44
N LEU A 406 6.57 5.85 -4.24
CA LEU A 406 6.75 7.09 -4.99
C LEU A 406 6.88 6.86 -6.51
N GLY A 407 7.37 5.69 -6.91
CA GLY A 407 7.48 5.29 -8.31
C GLY A 407 6.13 5.03 -8.98
N ASP A 408 5.12 4.63 -8.19
CA ASP A 408 3.75 4.41 -8.65
C ASP A 408 2.93 5.70 -8.71
N LEU A 409 3.46 6.80 -8.15
CA LEU A 409 2.81 8.09 -8.14
C LEU A 409 3.23 8.93 -9.35
N LYS A 410 2.32 9.76 -9.82
CA LYS A 410 2.62 10.72 -10.88
C LYS A 410 3.27 11.98 -10.31
N LEU A 411 4.60 12.03 -10.33
CA LEU A 411 5.37 13.20 -9.96
C LEU A 411 5.66 14.03 -11.21
N ASP A 412 4.85 15.04 -11.49
CA ASP A 412 4.96 15.84 -12.69
C ASP A 412 6.33 16.55 -12.78
N GLY A 413 7.06 16.28 -13.87
CA GLY A 413 8.38 16.86 -14.13
C GLY A 413 9.52 16.26 -13.29
N TRP A 414 9.27 15.23 -12.47
CA TRP A 414 10.31 14.53 -11.74
C TRP A 414 10.89 13.36 -12.53
N ASP A 415 12.20 13.28 -12.60
CA ASP A 415 12.92 12.18 -13.25
C ASP A 415 13.75 11.41 -12.21
N TRP A 416 13.38 10.17 -11.96
CA TRP A 416 14.08 9.27 -11.04
C TRP A 416 15.48 8.87 -11.49
N ASN A 417 15.88 9.19 -12.72
CA ASN A 417 17.22 8.95 -13.24
C ASN A 417 18.08 10.23 -13.29
N ASN A 418 17.56 11.36 -12.81
CA ASN A 418 18.25 12.64 -12.84
C ASN A 418 19.34 12.70 -11.76
N LEU A 419 20.58 12.48 -12.15
CA LEU A 419 21.75 12.50 -11.28
C LEU A 419 22.01 13.86 -10.60
N SER A 420 21.52 14.98 -11.16
CA SER A 420 21.73 16.30 -10.57
C SER A 420 20.97 16.48 -9.24
N ASN A 421 19.88 15.75 -9.05
CA ASN A 421 19.08 15.76 -7.84
C ASN A 421 19.39 14.57 -6.91
N ALA A 422 20.15 13.59 -7.40
CA ALA A 422 20.49 12.39 -6.65
C ALA A 422 21.55 12.66 -5.58
N VAL A 423 21.45 11.95 -4.47
CA VAL A 423 22.42 12.06 -3.37
C VAL A 423 23.74 11.45 -3.79
N LYS A 424 24.80 12.22 -3.68
CA LYS A 424 26.16 11.75 -3.93
C LYS A 424 26.73 11.08 -2.68
N GLY A 425 27.40 9.94 -2.87
CA GLY A 425 28.16 9.29 -1.81
C GLY A 425 29.40 10.09 -1.39
N THR A 426 29.99 9.72 -0.28
CA THR A 426 31.14 10.39 0.33
C THR A 426 32.44 9.75 -0.15
N GLY A 427 33.37 10.56 -0.64
CA GLY A 427 34.74 10.13 -0.94
C GLY A 427 34.85 9.15 -2.12
N ALA A 428 35.75 8.19 -2.02
CA ALA A 428 36.06 7.25 -3.08
C ALA A 428 35.06 6.08 -3.12
N VAL A 429 34.75 5.62 -4.32
CA VAL A 429 33.91 4.44 -4.56
C VAL A 429 34.77 3.18 -4.50
N THR A 430 34.36 2.22 -3.69
CA THR A 430 35.05 0.92 -3.53
C THR A 430 34.15 -0.21 -4.04
N GLU A 431 34.71 -1.10 -4.87
CA GLU A 431 34.01 -2.30 -5.34
C GLU A 431 33.84 -3.33 -4.22
N GLN A 432 32.64 -3.85 -4.06
CA GLN A 432 32.38 -5.05 -3.26
C GLN A 432 32.43 -6.27 -4.16
N LYS A 433 33.09 -7.34 -3.70
CA LYS A 433 33.28 -8.57 -4.48
C LYS A 433 32.84 -9.78 -3.65
N ASP A 434 32.28 -10.78 -4.34
CA ASP A 434 32.03 -12.10 -3.78
C ASP A 434 33.32 -12.92 -3.62
N ALA A 435 33.20 -14.15 -3.09
CA ALA A 435 34.33 -15.05 -2.88
C ALA A 435 35.02 -15.47 -4.19
N ASP A 436 34.32 -15.36 -5.32
CA ASP A 436 34.79 -15.70 -6.66
C ASP A 436 35.41 -14.49 -7.39
N GLY A 437 35.39 -13.32 -6.76
CA GLY A 437 35.97 -12.07 -7.28
C GLY A 437 35.05 -11.27 -8.20
N ASN A 438 33.76 -11.64 -8.33
CA ASN A 438 32.78 -10.89 -9.10
C ASN A 438 32.33 -9.68 -8.33
N VAL A 439 32.14 -8.54 -9.01
CA VAL A 439 31.63 -7.31 -8.38
C VAL A 439 30.15 -7.51 -8.08
N THR A 440 29.79 -7.40 -6.81
CA THR A 440 28.42 -7.51 -6.28
C THR A 440 27.80 -6.16 -5.95
N GLY A 441 28.61 -5.10 -5.86
CA GLY A 441 28.14 -3.76 -5.55
C GLY A 441 29.28 -2.76 -5.39
N TYR A 442 28.92 -1.55 -5.00
CA TYR A 442 29.85 -0.46 -4.72
C TYR A 442 29.47 0.23 -3.42
N VAL A 443 30.44 0.70 -2.67
CA VAL A 443 30.24 1.47 -1.44
C VAL A 443 31.09 2.74 -1.45
N ASP A 444 30.59 3.77 -0.76
CA ASP A 444 31.33 5.00 -0.48
C ASP A 444 32.28 4.84 0.73
N GLU A 445 33.01 5.89 1.09
CA GLU A 445 33.95 5.85 2.23
C GLU A 445 33.25 5.59 3.59
N ASP A 446 31.98 5.95 3.70
CA ASP A 446 31.17 5.73 4.91
C ASP A 446 30.49 4.34 4.92
N GLY A 447 30.70 3.52 3.88
CA GLY A 447 30.16 2.19 3.75
C GLY A 447 28.71 2.13 3.22
N ASN A 448 28.16 3.25 2.76
CA ASN A 448 26.82 3.24 2.16
C ASN A 448 26.87 2.72 0.72
N GLN A 449 25.80 2.06 0.30
CA GLN A 449 25.66 1.59 -1.07
C GLN A 449 25.58 2.74 -2.05
N VAL A 450 26.37 2.65 -3.11
CA VAL A 450 26.40 3.61 -4.22
C VAL A 450 26.39 2.87 -5.55
N ASN A 451 26.02 3.54 -6.62
CA ASN A 451 26.26 3.02 -7.96
C ASN A 451 27.72 3.26 -8.37
N LYS A 452 28.13 2.74 -9.54
CA LYS A 452 29.50 2.89 -10.07
C LYS A 452 29.95 4.36 -10.25
N ASP A 453 28.99 5.28 -10.37
CA ASP A 453 29.24 6.73 -10.56
C ASP A 453 29.26 7.50 -9.22
N GLY A 454 29.14 6.79 -8.09
CA GLY A 454 29.23 7.30 -6.74
C GLY A 454 27.96 7.98 -6.21
N TYR A 455 26.80 7.67 -6.77
CA TYR A 455 25.51 8.12 -6.23
C TYR A 455 24.90 7.07 -5.32
N ARG A 456 24.31 7.50 -4.21
CA ARG A 456 23.66 6.61 -3.25
C ARG A 456 22.47 5.91 -3.87
N VAL A 457 22.34 4.63 -3.54
CA VAL A 457 21.25 3.77 -4.02
C VAL A 457 20.63 2.98 -2.86
N ASP A 458 19.37 2.55 -3.07
CA ASP A 458 18.74 1.57 -2.19
C ASP A 458 19.23 0.14 -2.47
N GLU A 459 18.67 -0.86 -1.78
CA GLU A 459 19.02 -2.28 -1.93
C GLU A 459 18.77 -2.83 -3.33
N ASP A 460 17.85 -2.23 -4.07
CA ASP A 460 17.48 -2.59 -5.45
C ASP A 460 18.28 -1.79 -6.50
N GLY A 461 19.21 -0.94 -6.08
CA GLY A 461 20.05 -0.12 -6.97
C GLY A 461 19.38 1.16 -7.49
N ASN A 462 18.24 1.57 -6.94
CA ASN A 462 17.59 2.83 -7.32
C ASN A 462 18.23 4.02 -6.63
N LEU A 463 18.37 5.12 -7.35
CA LEU A 463 18.93 6.36 -6.81
C LEU A 463 18.14 6.87 -5.61
N LEU A 464 18.87 7.42 -4.63
CA LEU A 464 18.30 8.09 -3.47
C LEU A 464 18.30 9.61 -3.68
N PHE A 465 17.22 10.24 -3.25
CA PHE A 465 16.98 11.69 -3.33
C PHE A 465 16.69 12.24 -1.94
N GLU A 466 17.26 13.40 -1.65
CA GLU A 466 17.08 14.07 -0.37
C GLU A 466 15.74 14.81 -0.33
N LEU A 467 15.01 14.64 0.76
CA LEU A 467 13.79 15.39 1.05
C LEU A 467 14.05 16.34 2.21
N LYS A 468 13.78 17.64 1.97
CA LYS A 468 13.93 18.72 2.96
C LYS A 468 12.60 19.40 3.23
N VAL A 469 12.42 19.81 4.48
CA VAL A 469 11.35 20.70 4.94
C VAL A 469 11.94 21.65 5.98
N ASN A 470 11.71 22.96 5.85
CA ASN A 470 12.27 23.99 6.73
C ASN A 470 13.80 23.91 6.86
N ASP A 471 14.52 23.74 5.74
CA ASP A 471 15.97 23.55 5.65
C ASP A 471 16.48 22.27 6.36
N THR A 472 15.60 21.48 6.91
CA THR A 472 15.94 20.24 7.63
C THR A 472 15.81 19.04 6.72
N VAL A 473 16.86 18.21 6.66
CA VAL A 473 16.84 16.94 5.94
C VAL A 473 15.96 15.95 6.70
N ILE A 474 14.90 15.52 6.08
CA ILE A 474 13.99 14.50 6.61
C ILE A 474 14.55 13.09 6.39
N GLY A 475 15.10 12.86 5.20
CA GLY A 475 15.68 11.59 4.83
C GLY A 475 16.06 11.53 3.35
N GLN A 476 16.54 10.35 2.94
CA GLN A 476 16.88 10.04 1.56
C GLN A 476 15.97 8.90 1.10
N TYR A 477 15.32 9.07 -0.03
CA TYR A 477 14.24 8.21 -0.49
C TYR A 477 14.40 7.86 -1.98
N SER A 478 14.05 6.63 -2.33
CA SER A 478 14.01 6.13 -3.70
C SER A 478 12.58 6.05 -4.23
N LYS A 479 12.44 5.69 -5.48
CA LYS A 479 11.13 5.40 -6.09
C LYS A 479 10.37 4.27 -5.40
N ASN A 480 11.07 3.34 -4.71
CA ASN A 480 10.46 2.21 -4.00
C ASN A 480 9.95 2.59 -2.59
N THR A 481 10.16 3.83 -2.15
CA THR A 481 9.70 4.29 -0.85
C THR A 481 8.19 4.54 -0.86
N GLU A 482 7.46 4.00 0.10
CA GLU A 482 6.04 4.27 0.28
C GLU A 482 5.79 5.71 0.75
N MET A 483 4.70 6.33 0.28
CA MET A 483 4.32 7.69 0.66
C MET A 483 4.08 7.83 2.18
N ASN A 484 3.49 6.80 2.82
CA ASN A 484 3.31 6.76 4.28
C ASN A 484 4.62 6.89 5.05
N THR A 485 5.70 6.28 4.56
CA THR A 485 7.03 6.37 5.18
C THR A 485 7.50 7.82 5.25
N ILE A 486 7.29 8.58 4.17
CA ILE A 486 7.67 10.01 4.12
C ILE A 486 6.83 10.84 5.07
N ILE A 487 5.49 10.66 5.07
CA ILE A 487 4.57 11.36 5.98
C ILE A 487 4.99 11.13 7.44
N ASN A 488 5.26 9.87 7.79
CA ASN A 488 5.68 9.49 9.13
C ASN A 488 7.04 10.08 9.49
N ALA A 489 7.99 10.08 8.56
CA ALA A 489 9.33 10.65 8.78
C ALA A 489 9.27 12.17 9.02
N ILE A 490 8.48 12.91 8.26
CA ILE A 490 8.27 14.35 8.49
C ILE A 490 7.67 14.58 9.89
N ASN A 491 6.65 13.81 10.26
CA ASN A 491 5.96 13.97 11.54
C ASN A 491 6.83 13.59 12.75
N ALA A 492 7.71 12.60 12.59
CA ALA A 492 8.67 12.16 13.60
C ALA A 492 9.84 13.14 13.77
N ASN A 493 10.19 13.90 12.72
CA ASN A 493 11.29 14.86 12.77
C ASN A 493 10.87 16.10 13.59
N THR A 494 11.55 16.30 14.73
CA THR A 494 11.26 17.44 15.62
C THR A 494 11.93 18.73 15.14
N GLU A 495 13.04 18.64 14.40
CA GLU A 495 13.82 19.79 13.93
C GLU A 495 13.15 20.48 12.74
N ALA A 496 12.45 19.74 11.91
CA ALA A 496 11.65 20.29 10.82
C ALA A 496 10.52 21.21 11.31
N GLY A 497 10.08 21.07 12.56
CA GLY A 497 9.11 21.95 13.20
C GLY A 497 7.73 21.99 12.53
N VAL A 498 7.37 20.96 11.75
CA VAL A 498 6.08 20.86 11.05
C VAL A 498 5.40 19.52 11.33
N ARG A 499 4.11 19.48 11.07
CA ARG A 499 3.30 18.28 10.97
C ARG A 499 2.58 18.27 9.64
N VAL A 500 2.53 17.13 8.98
CA VAL A 500 1.79 16.93 7.74
C VAL A 500 0.71 15.87 7.93
N GLU A 501 -0.47 16.16 7.41
CA GLU A 501 -1.61 15.24 7.37
C GLU A 501 -2.13 15.16 5.93
N TYR A 502 -2.55 13.96 5.51
CA TYR A 502 -3.27 13.78 4.27
C TYR A 502 -4.76 13.56 4.57
N SER A 503 -5.61 14.32 3.90
CA SER A 503 -7.06 14.20 4.00
C SER A 503 -7.62 13.58 2.72
N GLN A 504 -8.08 12.35 2.78
CA GLN A 504 -8.71 11.65 1.64
C GLN A 504 -9.96 12.38 1.13
N THR A 505 -10.72 13.02 2.03
CA THR A 505 -11.97 13.72 1.68
C THR A 505 -11.72 15.02 0.89
N SER A 506 -10.65 15.75 1.23
CA SER A 506 -10.29 16.98 0.51
C SER A 506 -9.23 16.76 -0.56
N GLY A 507 -8.61 15.57 -0.63
CA GLY A 507 -7.51 15.27 -1.54
C GLY A 507 -6.27 16.12 -1.28
N GLN A 508 -6.06 16.60 -0.05
CA GLN A 508 -5.02 17.58 0.25
C GLN A 508 -4.04 17.07 1.30
N PHE A 509 -2.77 17.41 1.11
CA PHE A 509 -1.80 17.49 2.20
C PHE A 509 -1.97 18.81 2.93
N VAL A 510 -1.97 18.74 4.25
CA VAL A 510 -2.03 19.92 5.12
C VAL A 510 -0.83 19.91 6.03
N PHE A 511 0.07 20.86 5.82
CA PHE A 511 1.19 21.13 6.71
C PHE A 511 0.78 22.18 7.74
N THR A 512 1.16 21.95 8.98
CA THR A 512 0.98 22.90 10.09
C THR A 512 2.30 23.03 10.83
N ALA A 513 2.79 24.24 11.00
CA ALA A 513 3.96 24.49 11.83
C ALA A 513 3.64 24.10 13.29
N LYS A 514 4.61 23.49 13.98
CA LYS A 514 4.46 23.14 15.40
C LYS A 514 4.52 24.39 16.28
N ASP A 515 5.27 25.39 15.85
CA ASP A 515 5.36 26.68 16.51
C ASP A 515 4.29 27.63 16.01
N THR A 516 3.68 28.38 16.94
CA THR A 516 2.76 29.47 16.63
C THR A 516 3.51 30.79 16.56
N GLY A 517 2.91 31.78 15.91
CA GLY A 517 3.52 33.11 15.74
C GLY A 517 4.33 33.19 14.46
N SER A 518 5.01 34.32 14.27
CA SER A 518 5.84 34.63 13.12
C SER A 518 7.07 33.74 12.97
N ALA A 519 7.42 32.96 14.00
CA ALA A 519 8.50 31.97 13.95
C ALA A 519 8.06 30.67 13.26
N GLY A 520 6.75 30.37 13.25
CA GLY A 520 6.21 29.17 12.58
C GLY A 520 6.25 29.32 11.07
N ARG A 521 6.82 28.33 10.38
CA ARG A 521 6.95 28.34 8.92
C ARG A 521 6.76 26.96 8.32
N VAL A 522 6.44 26.91 7.04
CA VAL A 522 6.42 25.69 6.22
C VAL A 522 7.16 26.03 4.91
N ASP A 523 8.41 25.65 4.84
CA ASP A 523 9.29 25.95 3.72
C ASP A 523 9.65 24.68 2.96
N ILE A 524 9.26 24.60 1.70
CA ILE A 524 9.58 23.53 0.76
C ILE A 524 10.20 24.20 -0.46
N GLU A 525 11.49 23.96 -0.67
CA GLU A 525 12.25 24.57 -1.75
C GLU A 525 11.88 23.96 -3.10
N ALA A 526 11.85 24.79 -4.14
CA ALA A 526 11.62 24.35 -5.51
C ALA A 526 12.75 23.42 -6.00
N GLY A 527 12.40 22.48 -6.89
CA GLY A 527 13.36 21.61 -7.59
C GLY A 527 13.77 20.34 -6.83
N GLY A 528 13.48 20.22 -5.53
CA GLY A 528 13.78 19.02 -4.75
C GLY A 528 12.62 18.02 -4.73
N LEU A 529 12.89 16.80 -4.18
CA LEU A 529 11.88 15.74 -4.02
C LEU A 529 10.66 16.24 -3.22
N GLY A 530 10.89 17.05 -2.18
CA GLY A 530 9.80 17.65 -1.40
C GLY A 530 8.84 18.47 -2.24
N ALA A 531 9.36 19.29 -3.16
CA ALA A 531 8.54 20.09 -4.07
C ALA A 531 7.81 19.22 -5.11
N ALA A 532 8.44 18.15 -5.59
CA ALA A 532 7.80 17.23 -6.53
C ALA A 532 6.58 16.53 -5.90
N ILE A 533 6.65 16.19 -4.61
CA ILE A 533 5.57 15.53 -3.87
C ILE A 533 4.54 16.53 -3.35
N PHE A 534 4.98 17.54 -2.62
CA PHE A 534 4.10 18.41 -1.82
C PHE A 534 3.88 19.79 -2.44
N GLY A 535 4.52 20.08 -3.58
CA GLY A 535 4.57 21.42 -4.13
C GLY A 535 5.58 22.33 -3.41
N ALA A 536 6.19 23.25 -4.15
CA ALA A 536 7.10 24.23 -3.56
C ALA A 536 6.33 25.33 -2.84
N THR A 537 6.87 25.79 -1.72
CA THR A 537 6.41 27.01 -1.05
C THR A 537 7.39 28.17 -1.24
N LEU A 538 8.64 27.85 -1.61
CA LEU A 538 9.70 28.80 -1.93
C LEU A 538 10.17 28.60 -3.37
N ASP A 539 10.61 29.69 -4.01
CA ASP A 539 11.33 29.62 -5.28
C ASP A 539 12.81 29.19 -5.05
N ALA A 540 13.58 29.14 -6.16
CA ALA A 540 14.99 28.74 -6.10
C ALA A 540 15.90 29.78 -5.36
N ASP A 541 15.43 31.01 -5.17
CA ASP A 541 16.11 32.04 -4.42
C ASP A 541 15.68 32.08 -2.93
N GLY A 542 14.84 31.14 -2.51
CA GLY A 542 14.34 31.04 -1.13
C GLY A 542 13.23 32.06 -0.80
N LYS A 543 12.61 32.68 -1.78
CA LYS A 543 11.51 33.60 -1.59
C LYS A 543 10.16 32.84 -1.63
N ARG A 544 9.22 33.25 -0.76
CA ARG A 544 7.85 32.74 -0.77
C ARG A 544 7.20 32.97 -2.13
N LEU A 545 6.55 31.92 -2.66
CA LEU A 545 5.85 32.00 -3.93
C LEU A 545 4.55 32.80 -3.80
N ASP A 546 4.39 33.80 -4.62
CA ASP A 546 3.19 34.66 -4.64
C ASP A 546 1.95 33.92 -5.20
N THR A 547 2.15 32.75 -5.82
CA THR A 547 1.09 31.92 -6.43
C THR A 547 0.34 31.03 -5.44
N LEU A 548 0.79 30.96 -4.17
CA LEU A 548 0.17 30.07 -3.17
C LEU A 548 -1.22 30.56 -2.73
N GLY A 549 -1.49 31.87 -2.76
CA GLY A 549 -2.79 32.43 -2.41
C GLY A 549 -3.27 31.94 -1.03
N ASP A 550 -4.50 31.44 -0.99
CA ASP A 550 -5.14 30.94 0.23
C ASP A 550 -4.61 29.57 0.71
N ASP A 551 -3.79 28.90 -0.12
CA ASP A 551 -3.18 27.61 0.23
C ASP A 551 -2.04 27.76 1.25
N TYR A 552 -1.53 28.98 1.44
CA TYR A 552 -0.53 29.29 2.45
C TYR A 552 -0.97 30.42 3.36
N SER A 553 -0.79 30.22 4.66
CA SER A 553 -0.98 31.27 5.66
C SER A 553 0.21 31.33 6.61
N ASP A 554 0.77 32.54 6.78
CA ASP A 554 1.82 32.77 7.76
C ASP A 554 1.32 32.58 9.20
N GLY A 555 2.21 32.14 10.07
CA GLY A 555 1.98 32.18 11.50
C GLY A 555 1.87 33.64 11.98
N LYS A 556 0.92 33.89 12.86
CA LYS A 556 0.69 35.24 13.41
C LYS A 556 0.96 35.26 14.89
N ASP A 557 1.68 36.28 15.34
CA ASP A 557 1.95 36.47 16.76
C ASP A 557 0.68 36.89 17.53
N ALA A 558 0.64 36.54 18.80
CA ALA A 558 -0.38 37.06 19.67
C ALA A 558 -0.23 38.57 19.85
N LEU A 559 -1.32 39.31 19.71
CA LEU A 559 -1.37 40.75 19.97
C LEU A 559 -2.12 41.01 21.28
N LEU A 560 -1.36 41.42 22.25
CA LEU A 560 -1.87 41.73 23.59
C LEU A 560 -1.74 43.22 23.86
N ASN A 561 -2.75 43.79 24.47
CA ASN A 561 -2.63 45.12 25.09
C ASN A 561 -2.35 44.91 26.57
N VAL A 562 -1.14 45.30 26.98
CA VAL A 562 -0.67 45.08 28.36
C VAL A 562 -0.27 46.40 29.02
N THR A 563 -0.51 46.48 30.32
CA THR A 563 0.02 47.53 31.16
C THR A 563 1.02 46.92 32.12
N ILE A 564 2.25 47.43 32.16
CA ILE A 564 3.31 46.96 33.02
C ILE A 564 3.57 47.99 34.11
N ASN A 565 3.43 47.61 35.38
CA ASN A 565 3.61 48.48 36.53
C ASN A 565 2.78 49.78 36.50
N GLY A 566 1.58 49.70 35.89
CA GLY A 566 0.66 50.83 35.82
C GLY A 566 0.95 51.84 34.69
N GLN A 567 1.84 51.49 33.76
CA GLN A 567 2.16 52.30 32.55
C GLN A 567 1.81 51.56 31.28
#